data_3ffb30f9f89d7261cdb41ddfcd1f15bf
#
_entry.id   3ffb30f9f89d7261cdb41ddfcd1f15bf
#
_cell.length_a   1.000
_cell.length_b   1.000
_cell.length_c   1.000
_cell.angle_alpha   90.00
_cell.angle_beta   90.00
_cell.angle_gamma   90.00
#
_symmetry.space_group_name_H-M   'P 1'
#
loop_
_entity.id
_entity.type
_entity.pdbx_description
1 polymer ?
#
loop_
_entity_poly.entity_id
_entity_poly.type
_entity_poly.pdbx_seq_one_letter_code
_entity_poly.pdbx_strand_id
1 'polypeptide(L)'
;MAEEAGLDWQRLDLWLWCARLAKTRSECARLVAAGTVRLNRQATDKAHARLRVGDVLTLALHGRVRVWRVLALAARRGPPAEARALYEDLSETGP
;
A
#
# COMPACT_ATOMS: atom_id res chain seq x y z
N MET A 1 22.31 -0.50 -6.62
CA MET A 1 22.02 -0.77 -6.54
C MET A 1 21.66 -1.09 -5.82
N ALA A 2 21.32 -0.98 -5.66
CA ALA A 2 20.90 -1.25 -5.19
C ALA A 2 20.45 -1.82 -4.80
N GLU A 3 20.50 -1.90 -4.57
CA GLU A 3 20.09 -2.51 -4.27
C GLU A 3 19.36 -2.62 -3.62
N GLU A 4 19.21 -2.03 -3.40
CA GLU A 4 18.38 -1.96 -2.82
C GLU A 4 17.52 -2.46 -3.18
N ALA A 5 17.90 -2.01 -3.45
CA ALA A 5 17.12 -2.45 -3.95
C ALA A 5 17.05 -3.68 -4.29
N GLY A 6 16.97 -4.01 -5.10
CA GLY A 6 16.78 -5.36 -5.38
C GLY A 6 15.45 -5.95 -5.00
N LEU A 7 14.56 -5.14 -4.53
CA LEU A 7 13.23 -5.64 -4.19
C LEU A 7 12.40 -5.73 -5.46
N ASP A 8 11.91 -6.93 -5.77
CA ASP A 8 10.95 -7.11 -6.85
C ASP A 8 9.53 -7.07 -6.33
N TRP A 9 9.35 -7.37 -5.06
CA TRP A 9 8.03 -7.40 -4.45
C TRP A 9 8.18 -7.17 -2.95
N GLN A 10 7.06 -6.86 -2.32
CA GLN A 10 7.03 -6.61 -0.89
C GLN A 10 5.71 -7.11 -0.33
N ARG A 11 5.70 -7.55 0.92
CA ARG A 11 4.45 -7.92 1.57
C ARG A 11 3.53 -6.71 1.62
N LEU A 12 2.27 -6.96 1.33
CA LEU A 12 1.27 -5.91 1.29
C LEU A 12 1.18 -5.18 2.64
N ASP A 13 1.12 -5.91 3.74
CA ASP A 13 0.99 -5.29 5.06
C ASP A 13 2.19 -4.40 5.39
N LEU A 14 3.37 -4.84 5.03
CA LEU A 14 4.58 -4.06 5.29
C LEU A 14 4.59 -2.78 4.47
N TRP A 15 4.26 -2.89 3.18
CA TRP A 15 4.24 -1.71 2.32
C TRP A 15 3.20 -0.70 2.79
N LEU A 16 2.01 -1.18 3.17
CA LEU A 16 0.95 -0.29 3.66
C LEU A 16 1.38 0.44 4.92
N TRP A 17 2.12 -0.25 5.79
CA TRP A 17 2.64 0.38 6.98
C TRP A 17 3.69 1.44 6.62
N CYS A 18 4.58 1.14 5.68
CA CYS A 18 5.57 2.11 5.21
C CYS A 18 4.90 3.30 4.54
N ALA A 19 3.79 3.07 3.84
CA ALA A 19 3.02 4.14 3.21
C ALA A 19 2.13 4.90 4.21
N ARG A 20 2.19 4.50 5.48
CA ARG A 20 1.50 5.15 6.59
C ARG A 20 -0.02 5.07 6.52
N LEU A 21 -0.51 3.95 6.01
CA LEU A 21 -1.95 3.73 6.01
C LEU A 21 -2.50 3.65 7.43
N ALA A 22 -1.75 3.02 8.34
CA ALA A 22 -2.10 2.91 9.74
C ALA A 22 -0.85 3.03 10.58
N LYS A 23 -1.03 3.18 11.89
CA LYS A 23 0.08 3.44 12.79
C LYS A 23 0.96 2.22 13.00
N THR A 24 0.39 1.02 12.92
CA THR A 24 1.16 -0.20 13.15
C THR A 24 0.98 -1.14 11.99
N ARG A 25 1.97 -2.01 11.82
CA ARG A 25 1.91 -3.02 10.78
C ARG A 25 0.78 -4.02 11.06
N SER A 26 0.58 -4.35 12.34
CA SER A 26 -0.51 -5.25 12.72
C SER A 26 -1.86 -4.70 12.32
N GLU A 27 -2.04 -3.40 12.47
CA GLU A 27 -3.29 -2.76 12.08
C GLU A 27 -3.48 -2.82 10.58
N CYS A 28 -2.41 -2.60 9.82
CA CYS A 28 -2.48 -2.74 8.37
C CYS A 28 -2.88 -4.16 7.98
N ALA A 29 -2.31 -5.16 8.66
CA ALA A 29 -2.64 -6.55 8.37
C ALA A 29 -4.11 -6.84 8.66
N ARG A 30 -4.65 -6.26 9.74
CA ARG A 30 -6.05 -6.43 10.06
C ARG A 30 -6.97 -5.79 9.02
N LEU A 31 -6.57 -4.63 8.51
CA LEU A 31 -7.36 -3.98 7.46
C LEU A 31 -7.42 -4.83 6.21
N VAL A 32 -6.30 -5.44 5.83
CA VAL A 32 -6.29 -6.34 4.69
C VAL A 32 -7.18 -7.55 4.96
N ALA A 33 -7.04 -8.15 6.14
CA ALA A 33 -7.82 -9.33 6.49
C ALA A 33 -9.32 -9.04 6.52
N ALA A 34 -9.68 -7.79 6.82
CA ALA A 34 -11.09 -7.39 6.86
C ALA A 34 -11.68 -7.17 5.46
N GLY A 35 -10.87 -7.28 4.41
CA GLY A 35 -11.37 -7.15 3.05
C GLY A 35 -11.49 -5.72 2.57
N THR A 36 -10.81 -4.79 3.23
CA THR A 36 -10.89 -3.38 2.84
C THR A 36 -9.92 -3.00 1.72
N VAL A 37 -9.09 -3.93 1.29
CA VAL A 37 -8.05 -3.67 0.30
C VAL A 37 -8.26 -4.57 -0.91
N ARG A 38 -8.22 -3.96 -2.09
CA ARG A 38 -8.19 -4.70 -3.35
C ARG A 38 -6.86 -4.49 -4.00
N LEU A 39 -6.31 -5.55 -4.57
CA LEU A 39 -5.06 -5.52 -5.30
C LEU A 39 -5.38 -5.77 -6.77
N ASN A 40 -5.17 -4.76 -7.61
CA ASN A 40 -5.44 -4.86 -9.03
C ASN A 40 -6.85 -5.36 -9.31
N ARG A 41 -7.84 -4.75 -8.63
CA ARG A 41 -9.26 -5.07 -8.79
C ARG A 41 -9.70 -6.39 -8.19
N GLN A 42 -8.79 -7.12 -7.57
CA GLN A 42 -9.16 -8.38 -6.92
C GLN A 42 -9.16 -8.18 -5.42
N ALA A 43 -10.24 -8.59 -4.79
CA ALA A 43 -10.29 -8.55 -3.34
C ALA A 43 -9.23 -9.48 -2.79
N THR A 44 -8.54 -9.03 -1.76
CA THR A 44 -7.58 -9.87 -1.08
C THR A 44 -7.76 -9.72 0.43
N ASP A 45 -7.61 -10.82 1.14
CA ASP A 45 -7.60 -10.80 2.59
C ASP A 45 -6.27 -11.28 3.14
N LYS A 46 -5.27 -11.36 2.27
CA LYS A 46 -3.97 -11.91 2.66
C LYS A 46 -2.98 -10.78 2.85
N ALA A 47 -2.64 -10.53 4.12
CA ALA A 47 -1.67 -9.50 4.46
C ALA A 47 -0.31 -9.75 3.82
N HIS A 48 0.00 -11.01 3.53
CA HIS A 48 1.28 -11.39 2.94
C HIS A 48 1.24 -11.40 1.42
N ALA A 49 0.17 -10.92 0.80
CA ALA A 49 0.12 -10.86 -0.66
C ALA A 49 1.32 -10.07 -1.19
N ARG A 50 1.82 -10.44 -2.34
CA ARG A 50 2.99 -9.80 -2.94
C ARG A 50 2.58 -8.58 -3.73
N LEU A 51 3.19 -7.47 -3.39
CA LEU A 51 2.95 -6.19 -4.04
C LEU A 51 4.17 -5.81 -4.86
N ARG A 52 3.94 -5.29 -6.07
CA ARG A 52 5.01 -4.87 -6.97
C ARG A 52 4.78 -3.45 -7.43
N VAL A 53 5.84 -2.81 -7.87
CA VAL A 53 5.73 -1.48 -8.49
C VAL A 53 4.80 -1.60 -9.70
N GLY A 54 3.90 -0.64 -9.81
CA GLY A 54 2.90 -0.62 -10.87
C GLY A 54 1.56 -1.21 -10.45
N ASP A 55 1.53 -1.96 -9.34
CA ASP A 55 0.26 -2.48 -8.84
C ASP A 55 -0.64 -1.33 -8.39
N VAL A 56 -1.93 -1.55 -8.47
CA VAL A 56 -2.93 -0.56 -8.06
C VAL A 56 -3.70 -1.12 -6.87
N LEU A 57 -3.77 -0.34 -5.82
CA LEU A 57 -4.50 -0.71 -4.61
C LEU A 57 -5.76 0.13 -4.50
N THR A 58 -6.88 -0.51 -4.20
CA THR A 58 -8.12 0.18 -3.87
C THR A 58 -8.36 -0.02 -2.40
N LEU A 59 -8.48 1.08 -1.68
CA LEU A 59 -8.58 1.08 -0.22
C LEU A 59 -9.93 1.66 0.18
N ALA A 60 -10.75 0.85 0.85
CA ALA A 60 -12.07 1.30 1.30
C ALA A 60 -12.02 1.51 2.80
N LEU A 61 -11.75 2.73 3.22
CA LEU A 61 -11.55 3.06 4.62
C LEU A 61 -12.37 4.30 5.00
N HIS A 62 -12.97 4.25 6.18
CA HIS A 62 -13.66 5.40 6.75
C HIS A 62 -14.71 5.99 5.81
N GLY A 63 -15.42 5.11 5.10
CA GLY A 63 -16.46 5.55 4.18
C GLY A 63 -15.95 6.16 2.90
N ARG A 64 -14.66 6.08 2.66
CA ARG A 64 -14.03 6.62 1.45
C ARG A 64 -13.32 5.53 0.69
N VAL A 65 -13.22 5.73 -0.61
CA VAL A 65 -12.44 4.85 -1.47
C VAL A 65 -11.25 5.63 -2.01
N ARG A 66 -10.06 5.08 -1.80
CA ARG A 66 -8.85 5.66 -2.34
C ARG A 66 -8.20 4.67 -3.28
N VAL A 67 -7.58 5.18 -4.32
CA VAL A 67 -6.90 4.34 -5.30
C VAL A 67 -5.46 4.81 -5.39
N TRP A 68 -4.52 3.91 -5.10
CA TRP A 68 -3.10 4.23 -5.08
C TRP A 68 -2.36 3.32 -6.06
N ARG A 69 -1.58 3.94 -6.95
CA ARG A 69 -0.64 3.16 -7.77
C ARG A 69 0.70 3.11 -7.05
N VAL A 70 1.26 1.93 -6.93
CA VAL A 70 2.55 1.75 -6.27
C VAL A 70 3.66 2.26 -7.18
N LEU A 71 4.40 3.26 -6.72
CA LEU A 71 5.51 3.84 -7.46
C LEU A 71 6.84 3.25 -7.03
N ALA A 72 6.96 2.88 -5.76
CA ALA A 72 8.20 2.36 -5.22
C ALA A 72 7.92 1.45 -4.05
N LEU A 73 8.76 0.46 -3.87
CA LEU A 73 8.74 -0.35 -2.65
C LEU A 73 9.57 0.35 -1.60
N ALA A 74 9.34 0.03 -0.34
CA ALA A 74 9.94 0.76 0.76
C ALA A 74 10.88 -0.12 1.55
N ALA A 75 12.09 0.37 1.79
CA ALA A 75 13.03 -0.35 2.63
C ALA A 75 12.70 -0.18 4.11
N ARG A 76 12.03 0.91 4.45
CA ARG A 76 11.70 1.23 5.84
C ARG A 76 10.55 2.20 5.88
N ARG A 77 9.98 2.34 7.07
CA ARG A 77 8.95 3.34 7.30
C ARG A 77 9.61 4.68 7.56
N GLY A 78 9.53 5.57 6.59
CA GLY A 78 10.12 6.88 6.71
C GLY A 78 9.10 7.93 7.16
N PRO A 79 9.49 9.19 7.15
CA PRO A 79 8.58 10.28 7.48
C PRO A 79 7.48 10.43 6.44
N PRO A 80 6.41 11.19 6.75
CA PRO A 80 5.27 11.29 5.84
C PRO A 80 5.59 11.68 4.41
N ALA A 81 6.59 12.55 4.23
CA ALA A 81 6.95 12.96 2.87
C ALA A 81 7.48 11.78 2.06
N GLU A 82 8.28 10.92 2.69
CA GLU A 82 8.77 9.73 2.00
C GLU A 82 7.65 8.75 1.73
N ALA A 83 6.73 8.64 2.66
CA ALA A 83 5.60 7.73 2.47
C ALA A 83 4.77 8.14 1.25
N ARG A 84 4.53 9.43 1.09
CA ARG A 84 3.74 9.91 -0.03
C ARG A 84 4.44 9.70 -1.38
N ALA A 85 5.75 9.55 -1.37
CA ALA A 85 6.50 9.27 -2.59
C ALA A 85 6.41 7.81 -3.02
N LEU A 86 5.85 6.94 -2.18
CA LEU A 86 5.73 5.53 -2.50
C LEU A 86 4.57 5.22 -3.44
N TYR A 87 3.63 6.15 -3.57
CA TYR A 87 2.44 5.90 -4.38
C TYR A 87 1.96 7.16 -5.06
N GLU A 88 1.21 6.96 -6.12
CA GLU A 88 0.47 8.01 -6.78
C GLU A 88 -1.00 7.84 -6.42
N ASP A 89 -1.60 8.89 -5.89
CA ASP A 89 -3.01 8.85 -5.52
C ASP A 89 -3.85 9.10 -6.77
N LEU A 90 -4.55 8.06 -7.20
CA LEU A 90 -5.39 8.12 -8.38
C LEU A 90 -6.85 8.37 -8.02
N SER A 91 -7.14 8.53 -6.73
CA SER A 91 -8.51 8.76 -6.29
C SER A 91 -9.05 10.02 -6.95
N GLU A 92 -10.28 9.96 -7.39
CA GLU A 92 -10.89 11.12 -7.96
C GLU A 92 -11.31 12.03 -6.85
N THR A 93 -10.67 13.16 -6.79
CA THR A 93 -11.03 14.11 -5.79
C THR A 93 -12.06 15.06 -6.30
N GLY A 94 -12.26 14.99 -7.48
CA GLY A 94 -13.09 15.78 -8.22
C GLY A 94 -13.79 16.61 -7.75
N PRO A 95 -14.31 17.28 -8.31
CA PRO A 95 -15.02 18.44 -7.92
C PRO A 95 -15.95 18.29 -7.72
#